data_5f17cfe49cc7efdcc89955c4a300fb2a
#
_entry.id   5f17cfe49cc7efdcc89955c4a300fb2a
#
_cell.length_a   1.000
_cell.length_b   1.000
_cell.length_c   1.000
_cell.angle_alpha   90.00
_cell.angle_beta   90.00
_cell.angle_gamma   90.00
#
_symmetry.space_group_name_H-M   'P 1'
#
loop_
_entity.id
_entity.type
_entity.pdbx_description
1 polymer ?
#
loop_
_entity_poly.entity_id
_entity_poly.type
_entity_poly.pdbx_seq_one_letter_code
_entity_poly.pdbx_strand_id
1 'polypeptide(L)'
;MTEPPDNTRTSAGPSLAQIAGRVLNRPLLLHPDKADLILHVLQGRIGIEPLQAITPETNRFVGRYRRDNGSVGSMRVENGVAILPIVGSLVNRGAWIGASSGLVSYEGIAAQLREAEADPDVRAILLDIDSPGGEATGMFAAAKLVSAVNKTKPVVAFVNDVAASAAYGIASAASEIIVSPTSMVGSIGVVLTHLDRSGELEDRGVKP
;
A
#
# COMPACT_ATOMS: atom_id res chain seq x y z
N MET A 1 16.53 -35.46 -28.59
CA MET A 1 16.81 -34.86 -27.29
C MET A 1 16.49 -33.39 -27.44
N THR A 2 15.31 -32.99 -27.02
CA THR A 2 14.83 -31.60 -27.03
C THR A 2 15.00 -31.06 -25.62
N GLU A 3 15.78 -30.00 -25.45
CA GLU A 3 15.95 -29.28 -24.19
C GLU A 3 14.58 -28.74 -23.68
N PRO A 4 14.32 -28.82 -22.39
CA PRO A 4 13.12 -28.20 -21.83
C PRO A 4 13.26 -26.66 -21.82
N PRO A 5 12.15 -25.90 -21.96
CA PRO A 5 12.22 -24.44 -21.97
C PRO A 5 12.63 -23.92 -20.60
N ASP A 6 13.64 -23.07 -20.60
CA ASP A 6 14.11 -22.30 -19.45
C ASP A 6 13.01 -21.34 -18.98
N ASN A 7 12.40 -21.65 -17.85
CA ASN A 7 11.27 -20.91 -17.26
C ASN A 7 11.70 -20.07 -16.05
N THR A 8 12.88 -19.46 -16.11
CA THR A 8 13.34 -18.48 -15.11
C THR A 8 12.80 -17.08 -15.42
N ARG A 9 11.48 -16.89 -15.33
CA ARG A 9 10.92 -15.56 -15.15
C ARG A 9 11.07 -15.18 -13.68
N THR A 10 12.24 -14.67 -13.32
CA THR A 10 12.41 -13.88 -12.10
C THR A 10 11.52 -12.66 -12.21
N SER A 11 10.48 -12.58 -11.37
CA SER A 11 9.71 -11.34 -11.18
C SER A 11 10.65 -10.31 -10.55
N ALA A 12 11.24 -9.46 -11.39
CA ALA A 12 12.04 -8.34 -10.91
C ALA A 12 11.16 -7.46 -10.04
N GLY A 13 11.52 -7.28 -8.77
CA GLY A 13 10.90 -6.32 -7.88
C GLY A 13 11.00 -4.89 -8.46
N PRO A 14 10.28 -3.91 -7.90
CA PRO A 14 10.31 -2.54 -8.40
C PRO A 14 11.73 -2.01 -8.44
N SER A 15 12.14 -1.39 -9.54
CA SER A 15 13.46 -0.82 -9.68
C SER A 15 13.67 0.33 -8.68
N LEU A 16 14.90 0.56 -8.24
CA LEU A 16 15.23 1.67 -7.34
C LEU A 16 14.75 3.03 -7.86
N ALA A 17 14.77 3.23 -9.18
CA ALA A 17 14.24 4.43 -9.83
C ALA A 17 12.72 4.60 -9.64
N GLN A 18 11.97 3.49 -9.67
CA GLN A 18 10.52 3.52 -9.39
C GLN A 18 10.24 3.84 -7.92
N ILE A 19 11.03 3.29 -7.00
CA ILE A 19 10.94 3.62 -5.56
C ILE A 19 11.27 5.09 -5.35
N ALA A 20 12.37 5.59 -5.94
CA ALA A 20 12.75 6.99 -5.86
C ALA A 20 11.66 7.95 -6.37
N GLY A 21 11.04 7.64 -7.51
CA GLY A 21 9.94 8.44 -8.07
C GLY A 21 8.67 8.45 -7.22
N ARG A 22 8.52 7.50 -6.28
CA ARG A 22 7.40 7.47 -5.33
C ARG A 22 7.71 8.20 -4.01
N VAL A 23 8.97 8.39 -3.69
CA VAL A 23 9.42 8.95 -2.40
C VAL A 23 9.88 10.39 -2.54
N LEU A 24 10.67 10.70 -3.60
CA LEU A 24 11.26 12.03 -3.76
C LEU A 24 10.25 13.02 -4.34
N ASN A 25 10.26 14.24 -3.80
CA ASN A 25 9.40 15.36 -4.23
C ASN A 25 7.89 15.06 -4.18
N ARG A 26 7.47 14.15 -3.29
CA ARG A 26 6.07 13.80 -3.07
C ARG A 26 5.74 13.83 -1.58
N PRO A 27 4.55 14.33 -1.19
CA PRO A 27 4.12 14.27 0.20
C PRO A 27 3.90 12.81 0.62
N LEU A 28 4.51 12.43 1.72
CA LEU A 28 4.41 11.09 2.30
C LEU A 28 3.79 11.16 3.69
N LEU A 29 2.81 10.32 3.93
CA LEU A 29 2.28 9.99 5.24
C LEU A 29 2.94 8.66 5.67
N LEU A 30 4.15 8.75 6.19
CA LEU A 30 5.02 7.62 6.49
C LEU A 30 5.74 7.85 7.82
N HIS A 31 5.95 6.78 8.60
CA HIS A 31 6.75 6.88 9.83
C HIS A 31 8.17 7.38 9.50
N PRO A 32 8.73 8.33 10.28
CA PRO A 32 10.06 8.93 9.99
C PRO A 32 11.17 7.90 9.79
N ASP A 33 11.30 6.90 10.67
CA ASP A 33 12.35 5.88 10.58
C ASP A 33 12.26 5.10 9.25
N LYS A 34 11.04 4.89 8.73
CA LYS A 34 10.85 4.24 7.45
C LYS A 34 11.26 5.15 6.29
N ALA A 35 10.99 6.45 6.40
CA ALA A 35 11.44 7.43 5.43
C ALA A 35 12.98 7.48 5.38
N ASP A 36 13.64 7.54 6.53
CA ASP A 36 15.11 7.55 6.65
C ASP A 36 15.74 6.27 6.08
N LEU A 37 15.16 5.11 6.36
CA LEU A 37 15.61 3.84 5.79
C LEU A 37 15.53 3.83 4.26
N ILE A 38 14.40 4.30 3.70
CA ILE A 38 14.22 4.37 2.24
C ILE A 38 15.25 5.34 1.63
N LEU A 39 15.43 6.51 2.23
CA LEU A 39 16.40 7.49 1.76
C LEU A 39 17.83 6.93 1.82
N HIS A 40 18.20 6.24 2.91
CA HIS A 40 19.52 5.60 3.04
C HIS A 40 19.76 4.54 1.95
N VAL A 41 18.74 3.72 1.63
CA VAL A 41 18.84 2.72 0.55
C VAL A 41 18.97 3.38 -0.83
N LEU A 42 18.35 4.55 -1.02
CA LEU A 42 18.39 5.28 -2.29
C LEU A 42 19.68 6.08 -2.47
N GLN A 43 20.36 6.46 -1.38
CA GLN A 43 21.61 7.23 -1.42
C GLN A 43 22.69 6.49 -2.22
N GLY A 44 23.26 7.18 -3.21
CA GLY A 44 24.35 6.66 -4.04
C GLY A 44 23.96 5.57 -5.05
N ARG A 45 22.67 5.17 -5.11
CA ARG A 45 22.19 4.12 -6.02
C ARG A 45 21.25 4.61 -7.12
N ILE A 46 20.90 5.90 -7.12
CA ILE A 46 20.01 6.49 -8.13
C ILE A 46 20.86 6.97 -9.30
N GLY A 47 21.04 6.13 -10.31
CA GLY A 47 21.47 6.55 -11.63
C GLY A 47 20.33 7.18 -12.42
N ILE A 48 20.63 8.08 -13.36
CA ILE A 48 19.63 8.68 -14.26
C ILE A 48 19.33 7.65 -15.36
N GLU A 49 18.42 6.72 -15.09
CA GLU A 49 17.81 5.93 -16.16
C GLU A 49 16.37 6.42 -16.37
N PRO A 50 15.89 6.52 -17.62
CA PRO A 50 14.51 6.93 -17.89
C PRO A 50 13.54 5.92 -17.26
N LEU A 51 12.58 6.43 -16.48
CA LEU A 51 11.47 5.64 -15.96
C LEU A 51 10.65 5.08 -17.13
N GLN A 52 10.73 3.79 -17.39
CA GLN A 52 9.79 3.14 -18.28
C GLN A 52 8.40 3.17 -17.63
N ALA A 53 7.43 3.74 -18.34
CA ALA A 53 6.04 3.74 -17.91
C ALA A 53 5.53 2.30 -17.86
N ILE A 54 5.25 1.80 -16.65
CA ILE A 54 4.55 0.53 -16.48
C ILE A 54 3.08 0.79 -16.71
N THR A 55 2.53 0.23 -17.78
CA THR A 55 1.07 0.20 -17.99
C THR A 55 0.44 -0.65 -16.88
N PRO A 56 -0.49 -0.11 -16.07
CA PRO A 56 -1.15 -0.90 -15.03
C PRO A 56 -2.07 -1.92 -15.71
N GLU A 57 -1.78 -3.21 -15.55
CA GLU A 57 -2.76 -4.24 -15.84
C GLU A 57 -3.80 -4.23 -14.72
N THR A 58 -5.02 -3.87 -15.05
CA THR A 58 -6.15 -3.62 -14.14
C THR A 58 -6.54 -4.78 -13.22
N ASN A 59 -6.02 -5.99 -13.45
CA ASN A 59 -6.35 -7.20 -12.70
C ASN A 59 -5.30 -7.61 -11.65
N ARG A 60 -4.28 -6.77 -11.38
CA ARG A 60 -3.17 -7.13 -10.48
C ARG A 60 -3.32 -6.67 -9.04
N PHE A 61 -4.40 -5.96 -8.70
CA PHE A 61 -4.48 -5.27 -7.41
C PHE A 61 -5.14 -6.06 -6.30
N VAL A 62 -5.63 -7.27 -6.57
CA VAL A 62 -6.51 -7.99 -5.66
C VAL A 62 -6.09 -9.45 -5.54
N GLY A 63 -5.87 -9.94 -4.33
CA GLY A 63 -5.63 -11.36 -4.06
C GLY A 63 -6.84 -12.21 -4.51
N ARG A 64 -6.63 -13.51 -4.64
CA ARG A 64 -7.71 -14.47 -4.92
C ARG A 64 -7.81 -15.44 -3.77
N TYR A 65 -8.95 -15.44 -3.11
CA TYR A 65 -9.27 -16.38 -2.03
C TYR A 65 -10.42 -17.27 -2.46
N ARG A 66 -10.26 -18.57 -2.26
CA ARG A 66 -11.38 -19.52 -2.43
C ARG A 66 -12.21 -19.50 -1.15
N ARG A 67 -13.50 -19.28 -1.29
CA ARG A 67 -14.49 -19.32 -0.21
C ARG A 67 -15.00 -20.74 -0.02
N ASP A 68 -15.60 -21.02 1.13
CA ASP A 68 -16.19 -22.33 1.46
C ASP A 68 -17.31 -22.72 0.48
N ASN A 69 -18.02 -21.73 -0.11
CA ASN A 69 -19.03 -21.95 -1.14
C ASN A 69 -18.45 -22.20 -2.54
N GLY A 70 -17.10 -22.29 -2.67
CA GLY A 70 -16.40 -22.53 -3.94
C GLY A 70 -16.19 -21.29 -4.82
N SER A 71 -16.77 -20.14 -4.48
CA SER A 71 -16.53 -18.88 -5.19
C SER A 71 -15.13 -18.35 -4.93
N VAL A 72 -14.64 -17.47 -5.80
CA VAL A 72 -13.33 -16.83 -5.67
C VAL A 72 -13.56 -15.32 -5.47
N GLY A 73 -13.09 -14.81 -4.35
CA GLY A 73 -13.15 -13.39 -4.00
C GLY A 73 -11.77 -12.76 -3.83
N SER A 74 -11.74 -11.46 -3.70
CA SER A 74 -10.50 -10.70 -3.48
C SER A 74 -10.03 -10.71 -2.02
N MET A 75 -10.87 -11.21 -1.10
CA MET A 75 -10.62 -11.23 0.33
C MET A 75 -11.06 -12.53 0.98
N ARG A 76 -10.50 -12.82 2.15
CA ARG A 76 -10.94 -13.91 3.01
C ARG A 76 -12.22 -13.52 3.74
N VAL A 77 -13.21 -14.40 3.78
CA VAL A 77 -14.43 -14.22 4.57
C VAL A 77 -14.56 -15.41 5.53
N GLU A 78 -14.62 -15.11 6.83
CA GLU A 78 -14.76 -16.10 7.89
C GLU A 78 -15.94 -15.76 8.79
N ASN A 79 -16.89 -16.67 8.91
CA ASN A 79 -18.09 -16.48 9.73
C ASN A 79 -18.85 -15.17 9.44
N GLY A 80 -18.86 -14.74 8.17
CA GLY A 80 -19.49 -13.50 7.75
C GLY A 80 -18.67 -12.23 8.02
N VAL A 81 -17.40 -12.37 8.39
CA VAL A 81 -16.46 -11.25 8.54
C VAL A 81 -15.47 -11.26 7.36
N ALA A 82 -15.48 -10.20 6.58
CA ALA A 82 -14.48 -9.99 5.53
C ALA A 82 -13.19 -9.46 6.16
N ILE A 83 -12.06 -10.12 5.90
CA ILE A 83 -10.74 -9.74 6.43
C ILE A 83 -9.93 -9.09 5.31
N LEU A 84 -9.65 -7.81 5.46
CA LEU A 84 -8.91 -6.99 4.51
C LEU A 84 -7.50 -6.71 5.05
N PRO A 85 -6.46 -7.36 4.52
CA PRO A 85 -5.10 -7.12 4.98
C PRO A 85 -4.56 -5.78 4.44
N ILE A 86 -4.08 -4.92 5.34
CA ILE A 86 -3.38 -3.67 5.06
C ILE A 86 -1.97 -3.78 5.62
N VAL A 87 -1.13 -4.59 4.93
CA VAL A 87 0.20 -4.96 5.40
C VAL A 87 1.28 -4.38 4.49
N GLY A 88 2.17 -3.55 5.06
CA GLY A 88 3.27 -2.90 4.34
C GLY A 88 3.01 -1.45 3.97
N SER A 89 3.86 -0.89 3.10
CA SER A 89 3.81 0.54 2.74
C SER A 89 2.65 0.85 1.78
N LEU A 90 1.92 1.93 2.08
CA LEU A 90 0.76 2.35 1.32
C LEU A 90 1.17 3.18 0.09
N VAL A 91 0.58 2.88 -1.06
CA VAL A 91 0.80 3.60 -2.31
C VAL A 91 -0.53 3.95 -2.96
N ASN A 92 -0.55 5.05 -3.75
CA ASN A 92 -1.79 5.48 -4.36
C ASN A 92 -2.31 4.45 -5.37
N ARG A 93 -1.44 3.93 -6.24
CA ARG A 93 -1.81 3.02 -7.33
C ARG A 93 -0.73 1.96 -7.57
N GLY A 94 -1.12 0.86 -8.19
CA GLY A 94 -0.19 -0.06 -8.83
C GLY A 94 0.49 -1.07 -7.92
N ALA A 95 -0.05 -1.38 -6.74
CA ALA A 95 0.47 -2.42 -5.87
C ALA A 95 -0.59 -3.49 -5.53
N TRP A 96 -0.14 -4.75 -5.37
CA TRP A 96 -0.97 -5.85 -4.89
C TRP A 96 -1.24 -5.73 -3.40
N ILE A 97 -2.47 -6.03 -3.00
CA ILE A 97 -2.75 -6.28 -1.60
C ILE A 97 -2.25 -7.69 -1.26
N GLY A 98 -1.44 -7.81 -0.22
CA GLY A 98 -0.85 -9.09 0.20
C GLY A 98 0.28 -9.59 -0.72
N ALA A 99 0.82 -8.75 -1.58
CA ALA A 99 1.97 -9.12 -2.39
C ALA A 99 3.25 -9.17 -1.56
N SER A 100 4.16 -10.07 -1.91
CA SER A 100 5.49 -10.20 -1.32
C SER A 100 6.39 -8.95 -1.48
N SER A 101 5.92 -7.93 -2.20
CA SER A 101 6.59 -6.63 -2.38
C SER A 101 6.52 -5.72 -1.15
N GLY A 102 5.69 -6.03 -0.14
CA GLY A 102 5.46 -5.16 1.01
C GLY A 102 4.77 -3.83 0.65
N LEU A 103 4.02 -3.79 -0.46
CA LEU A 103 3.26 -2.61 -0.90
C LEU A 103 1.77 -2.94 -0.97
N VAL A 104 0.94 -1.99 -0.55
CA VAL A 104 -0.52 -2.06 -0.62
C VAL A 104 -1.06 -0.79 -1.27
N SER A 105 -1.96 -0.91 -2.25
CA SER A 105 -2.53 0.26 -2.89
C SER A 105 -3.89 0.66 -2.32
N TYR A 106 -4.15 1.97 -2.30
CA TYR A 106 -5.48 2.48 -1.94
C TYR A 106 -6.56 2.02 -2.92
N GLU A 107 -6.21 1.82 -4.20
CA GLU A 107 -7.13 1.24 -5.19
C GLU A 107 -7.54 -0.19 -4.84
N GLY A 108 -6.58 -1.00 -4.39
CA GLY A 108 -6.85 -2.37 -3.96
C GLY A 108 -7.70 -2.41 -2.69
N ILE A 109 -7.39 -1.58 -1.68
CA ILE A 109 -8.21 -1.43 -0.48
C ILE A 109 -9.64 -1.03 -0.86
N ALA A 110 -9.79 -0.04 -1.77
CA ALA A 110 -11.09 0.41 -2.22
C ALA A 110 -11.89 -0.67 -2.97
N ALA A 111 -11.21 -1.49 -3.78
CA ALA A 111 -11.85 -2.60 -4.49
C ALA A 111 -12.39 -3.64 -3.51
N GLN A 112 -11.58 -4.05 -2.52
CA GLN A 112 -12.00 -5.01 -1.49
C GLN A 112 -13.12 -4.48 -0.61
N LEU A 113 -13.08 -3.20 -0.20
CA LEU A 113 -14.16 -2.59 0.58
C LEU A 113 -15.49 -2.62 -0.17
N ARG A 114 -15.49 -2.26 -1.46
CA ARG A 114 -16.71 -2.30 -2.29
C ARG A 114 -17.22 -3.72 -2.50
N GLU A 115 -16.33 -4.69 -2.72
CA GLU A 115 -16.69 -6.09 -2.83
C GLU A 115 -17.31 -6.59 -1.51
N ALA A 116 -16.69 -6.29 -0.35
CA ALA A 116 -17.21 -6.65 0.95
C ALA A 116 -18.57 -6.00 1.25
N GLU A 117 -18.73 -4.73 0.86
CA GLU A 117 -20.01 -4.01 1.03
C GLU A 117 -21.13 -4.64 0.21
N ALA A 118 -20.85 -5.03 -1.03
CA ALA A 118 -21.83 -5.61 -1.94
C ALA A 118 -22.16 -7.09 -1.66
N ASP A 119 -21.30 -7.79 -0.92
CA ASP A 119 -21.45 -9.23 -0.67
C ASP A 119 -22.50 -9.52 0.40
N PRO A 120 -23.60 -10.23 0.09
CA PRO A 120 -24.65 -10.54 1.07
C PRO A 120 -24.18 -11.47 2.21
N ASP A 121 -23.14 -12.26 1.99
CA ASP A 121 -22.60 -13.17 2.99
C ASP A 121 -21.69 -12.45 4.01
N VAL A 122 -21.29 -11.20 3.73
CA VAL A 122 -20.46 -10.36 4.60
C VAL A 122 -21.37 -9.50 5.48
N ARG A 123 -21.21 -9.65 6.80
CA ARG A 123 -21.94 -8.91 7.84
C ARG A 123 -21.10 -7.81 8.50
N ALA A 124 -19.79 -7.98 8.51
CA ALA A 124 -18.84 -7.03 9.08
C ALA A 124 -17.50 -7.10 8.33
N ILE A 125 -16.68 -6.07 8.48
CA ILE A 125 -15.39 -5.95 7.83
C ILE A 125 -14.31 -5.71 8.90
N LEU A 126 -13.23 -6.49 8.85
CA LEU A 126 -12.04 -6.32 9.66
C LEU A 126 -10.90 -5.81 8.79
N LEU A 127 -10.38 -4.64 9.08
CA LEU A 127 -9.13 -4.15 8.52
C LEU A 127 -8.00 -4.69 9.38
N ASP A 128 -7.23 -5.63 8.85
CA ASP A 128 -6.05 -6.23 9.53
C ASP A 128 -4.82 -5.41 9.16
N ILE A 129 -4.36 -4.54 10.08
CA ILE A 129 -3.40 -3.47 9.79
C ILE A 129 -2.06 -3.75 10.44
N ASP A 130 -1.03 -3.77 9.57
CA ASP A 130 0.39 -3.71 9.94
C ASP A 130 1.11 -2.85 8.90
N SER A 131 1.11 -1.52 9.09
CA SER A 131 1.57 -0.58 8.08
C SER A 131 2.21 0.67 8.69
N PRO A 132 3.41 1.04 8.22
CA PRO A 132 4.08 2.29 8.62
C PRO A 132 3.48 3.54 7.95
N GLY A 133 2.44 3.39 7.13
CA GLY A 133 1.90 4.46 6.29
C GLY A 133 2.44 4.44 4.85
N GLY A 134 2.45 5.58 4.18
CA GLY A 134 2.90 5.66 2.80
C GLY A 134 2.58 6.97 2.07
N GLU A 135 2.16 6.90 0.81
CA GLU A 135 1.83 8.09 0.01
C GLU A 135 0.63 8.84 0.61
N ALA A 136 0.73 10.17 0.70
CA ALA A 136 -0.38 11.02 1.16
C ALA A 136 -1.53 11.07 0.15
N THR A 137 -1.18 11.02 -1.14
CA THR A 137 -2.16 11.06 -2.23
C THR A 137 -3.00 9.79 -2.22
N GLY A 138 -4.32 9.95 -2.10
CA GLY A 138 -5.28 8.85 -2.09
C GLY A 138 -5.72 8.42 -0.69
N MET A 139 -4.95 8.70 0.38
CA MET A 139 -5.27 8.28 1.75
C MET A 139 -6.63 8.79 2.20
N PHE A 140 -6.91 10.09 2.05
CA PHE A 140 -8.19 10.66 2.48
C PHE A 140 -9.38 10.10 1.71
N ALA A 141 -9.20 9.74 0.43
CA ALA A 141 -10.25 9.08 -0.35
C ALA A 141 -10.52 7.65 0.16
N ALA A 142 -9.47 6.91 0.51
CA ALA A 142 -9.60 5.59 1.12
C ALA A 142 -10.28 5.66 2.50
N ALA A 143 -9.86 6.57 3.37
CA ALA A 143 -10.48 6.79 4.69
C ALA A 143 -11.97 7.18 4.56
N LYS A 144 -12.29 8.07 3.62
CA LYS A 144 -13.70 8.45 3.36
C LYS A 144 -14.52 7.25 2.90
N LEU A 145 -13.95 6.35 2.10
CA LEU A 145 -14.64 5.12 1.69
C LEU A 145 -14.87 4.18 2.88
N VAL A 146 -13.88 3.98 3.75
CA VAL A 146 -14.05 3.22 5.00
C VAL A 146 -15.22 3.78 5.82
N SER A 147 -15.23 5.09 6.04
CA SER A 147 -16.32 5.77 6.76
C SER A 147 -17.68 5.64 6.07
N ALA A 148 -17.72 5.58 4.73
CA ALA A 148 -18.95 5.38 4.00
C ALA A 148 -19.48 3.94 4.16
N VAL A 149 -18.61 2.95 3.97
CA VAL A 149 -18.95 1.52 4.13
C VAL A 149 -19.36 1.21 5.57
N ASN A 150 -18.73 1.85 6.55
CA ASN A 150 -19.07 1.68 7.97
C ASN A 150 -20.52 2.09 8.32
N LYS A 151 -21.20 2.82 7.45
CA LYS A 151 -22.62 3.16 7.63
C LYS A 151 -23.57 2.02 7.21
N THR A 152 -23.08 1.11 6.38
CA THR A 152 -23.85 -0.03 5.84
C THR A 152 -23.46 -1.34 6.52
N LYS A 153 -22.17 -1.54 6.76
CA LYS A 153 -21.62 -2.72 7.43
C LYS A 153 -20.55 -2.26 8.43
N PRO A 154 -20.58 -2.73 9.68
CA PRO A 154 -19.56 -2.36 10.67
C PRO A 154 -18.15 -2.64 10.14
N VAL A 155 -17.27 -1.64 10.23
CA VAL A 155 -15.86 -1.75 9.89
C VAL A 155 -15.04 -1.55 11.16
N VAL A 156 -14.25 -2.54 11.54
CA VAL A 156 -13.34 -2.50 12.69
C VAL A 156 -11.91 -2.56 12.19
N ALA A 157 -11.02 -1.75 12.73
CA ALA A 157 -9.60 -1.83 12.47
C ALA A 157 -8.92 -2.61 13.61
N PHE A 158 -8.18 -3.65 13.26
CA PHE A 158 -7.32 -4.38 14.18
C PHE A 158 -5.86 -4.10 13.85
N VAL A 159 -5.11 -3.62 14.84
CA VAL A 159 -3.69 -3.30 14.70
C VAL A 159 -2.89 -4.31 15.49
N ASN A 160 -2.19 -5.20 14.78
CA ASN A 160 -1.41 -6.24 15.44
C ASN A 160 0.02 -5.76 15.79
N ASP A 161 0.64 -4.93 14.93
CA ASP A 161 1.98 -4.38 15.13
C ASP A 161 1.96 -2.85 14.98
N VAL A 162 1.80 -2.31 13.77
CA VAL A 162 1.84 -0.87 13.55
C VAL A 162 0.70 -0.36 12.66
N ALA A 163 0.10 0.77 13.05
CA ALA A 163 -0.74 1.59 12.18
C ALA A 163 -0.28 3.06 12.29
N ALA A 164 0.67 3.44 11.46
CA ALA A 164 1.25 4.77 11.51
C ALA A 164 0.81 5.63 10.31
N SER A 165 0.66 6.93 10.57
CA SER A 165 0.49 7.96 9.56
C SER A 165 -0.69 7.67 8.61
N ALA A 166 -0.48 7.39 7.32
CA ALA A 166 -1.58 7.08 6.39
C ALA A 166 -2.41 5.86 6.82
N ALA A 167 -1.78 4.84 7.40
CA ALA A 167 -2.48 3.67 7.92
C ALA A 167 -3.37 4.01 9.12
N TYR A 168 -2.88 4.87 10.02
CA TYR A 168 -3.69 5.40 11.11
C TYR A 168 -4.86 6.25 10.58
N GLY A 169 -4.62 7.05 9.53
CA GLY A 169 -5.69 7.80 8.86
C GLY A 169 -6.82 6.92 8.31
N ILE A 170 -6.48 5.74 7.78
CA ILE A 170 -7.47 4.75 7.34
C ILE A 170 -8.15 4.09 8.55
N ALA A 171 -7.38 3.66 9.55
CA ALA A 171 -7.89 3.03 10.76
C ALA A 171 -8.88 3.94 11.51
N SER A 172 -8.58 5.24 11.59
CA SER A 172 -9.42 6.23 12.28
C SER A 172 -10.80 6.45 11.66
N ALA A 173 -11.00 5.98 10.42
CA ALA A 173 -12.30 6.03 9.74
C ALA A 173 -13.20 4.81 10.03
N ALA A 174 -12.68 3.79 10.70
CA ALA A 174 -13.45 2.64 11.20
C ALA A 174 -14.32 3.03 12.40
N SER A 175 -15.26 2.15 12.78
CA SER A 175 -16.09 2.36 13.98
C SER A 175 -15.31 2.19 15.28
N GLU A 176 -14.27 1.35 15.23
CA GLU A 176 -13.44 1.01 16.39
C GLU A 176 -12.03 0.66 15.92
N ILE A 177 -11.02 0.98 16.73
CA ILE A 177 -9.65 0.57 16.56
C ILE A 177 -9.28 -0.33 17.74
N ILE A 178 -9.02 -1.59 17.46
CA ILE A 178 -8.53 -2.56 18.43
C ILE A 178 -7.02 -2.69 18.24
N VAL A 179 -6.27 -2.56 19.33
CA VAL A 179 -4.80 -2.61 19.31
C VAL A 179 -4.30 -3.74 20.19
N SER A 180 -3.25 -4.43 19.76
CA SER A 180 -2.54 -5.37 20.64
C SER A 180 -1.73 -4.58 21.70
N PRO A 181 -1.37 -5.20 22.84
CA PRO A 181 -0.66 -4.49 23.92
C PRO A 181 0.68 -3.85 23.50
N THR A 182 1.29 -4.33 22.44
CA THR A 182 2.60 -3.86 21.93
C THR A 182 2.48 -3.06 20.64
N SER A 183 1.26 -2.84 20.17
CA SER A 183 1.04 -2.11 18.90
C SER A 183 1.38 -0.64 19.02
N MET A 184 1.84 -0.09 17.91
CA MET A 184 2.15 1.33 17.74
C MET A 184 1.11 1.98 16.81
N VAL A 185 0.42 3.01 17.30
CA VAL A 185 -0.55 3.76 16.50
C VAL A 185 -0.29 5.24 16.56
N GLY A 186 -0.50 5.98 15.47
CA GLY A 186 -0.32 7.43 15.44
C GLY A 186 0.60 7.92 14.32
N SER A 187 1.68 8.63 14.67
CA SER A 187 2.58 9.29 13.69
C SER A 187 1.81 10.17 12.71
N ILE A 188 0.97 11.07 13.26
CA ILE A 188 0.10 11.96 12.47
C ILE A 188 0.96 13.10 11.93
N GLY A 189 1.30 13.05 10.64
CA GLY A 189 2.12 14.07 9.99
C GLY A 189 2.45 13.72 8.55
N VAL A 190 2.95 14.72 7.82
CA VAL A 190 3.39 14.60 6.42
C VAL A 190 4.87 14.94 6.34
N VAL A 191 5.64 14.09 5.71
CA VAL A 191 7.07 14.35 5.39
C VAL A 191 7.17 14.61 3.90
N LEU A 192 7.87 15.70 3.53
CA LEU A 192 8.25 16.00 2.16
C LEU A 192 9.77 16.05 2.08
N THR A 193 10.35 15.16 1.30
CA THR A 193 11.78 15.17 1.01
C THR A 193 12.00 15.84 -0.34
N HIS A 194 12.75 16.96 -0.33
CA HIS A 194 13.20 17.64 -1.53
C HIS A 194 14.68 17.36 -1.78
N LEU A 195 15.02 16.96 -3.00
CA LEU A 195 16.39 16.75 -3.44
C LEU A 195 16.78 17.89 -4.40
N ASP A 196 17.70 18.75 -3.94
CA ASP A 196 18.32 19.75 -4.79
C ASP A 196 19.53 19.13 -5.49
N ARG A 197 19.51 19.10 -6.81
CA ARG A 197 20.58 18.62 -7.68
C ARG A 197 21.15 19.73 -8.57
N SER A 198 20.89 21.00 -8.27
CA SER A 198 21.34 22.13 -9.07
C SER A 198 22.86 22.12 -9.28
N GLY A 199 23.63 21.91 -8.22
CA GLY A 199 25.10 21.80 -8.31
C GLY A 199 25.57 20.68 -9.23
N GLU A 200 24.98 19.48 -9.13
CA GLU A 200 25.33 18.36 -10.02
C GLU A 200 24.98 18.66 -11.50
N LEU A 201 23.88 19.35 -11.74
CA LEU A 201 23.48 19.75 -13.09
C LEU A 201 24.40 20.82 -13.64
N GLU A 202 24.80 21.80 -12.84
CA GLU A 202 25.77 22.84 -13.23
C GLU A 202 27.14 22.21 -13.59
N ASP A 203 27.64 21.28 -12.79
CA ASP A 203 28.88 20.53 -13.06
C ASP A 203 28.82 19.77 -14.40
N ARG A 204 27.64 19.36 -14.81
CA ARG A 204 27.37 18.71 -16.11
C ARG A 204 27.08 19.69 -17.23
N GLY A 205 27.14 21.01 -16.98
CA GLY A 205 26.88 22.06 -17.95
C GLY A 205 25.39 22.27 -18.25
N VAL A 206 24.48 21.72 -17.44
CA VAL A 206 23.04 21.90 -17.54
C VAL A 206 22.64 23.04 -16.59
N LYS A 207 22.11 24.12 -17.13
CA LYS A 207 21.51 25.19 -16.30
C LYS A 207 20.14 24.74 -15.83
N PRO A 208 19.88 24.70 -14.50
CA PRO A 208 18.57 24.36 -13.95
C PRO A 208 17.53 25.45 -14.23
#